data_ca15eb0f12b8844d9c608a68befe7472
#
_entry.id   ca15eb0f12b8844d9c608a68befe7472
#
_cell.length_a   1.000
_cell.length_b   1.000
_cell.length_c   1.000
_cell.angle_alpha   90.00
_cell.angle_beta   90.00
_cell.angle_gamma   90.00
#
_symmetry.space_group_name_H-M   'P 1'
#
loop_
_entity.id
_entity.type
_entity.pdbx_description
1 polymer ?
#
loop_
_entity_poly.entity_id
_entity_poly.type
_entity_poly.pdbx_seq_one_letter_code
_entity_poly.pdbx_strand_id
1 'polypeptide(L)'
;MRLASYIWFSSRFGRTVPGVIGCLQALEAIKVATAVGKPLCGRMLHFDALSSHTRIVKISRSSPTCKVCGENPVFTKEDFVNFDYESFTQSPMSKNSTTRSLNLLPENARVSCRDYKKVLDSGRPHLLVDVRPSHHFQIASMAHSINVPLSLLEEKLPLLRDSAREVSSRRDGRQHCPVYVICRRGNDSQVAVQILRENGFLYASDVAGGFESWAKEVDPSFLLY
;
A
#
# COMPACT_ATOMS: atom_id res chain seq x y z
N MET A 1 -19.57 8.00 -7.14
CA MET A 1 -18.75 8.88 -8.02
C MET A 1 -17.75 9.80 -7.29
N ARG A 2 -17.65 9.79 -5.94
CA ARG A 2 -16.71 10.67 -5.16
C ARG A 2 -15.42 9.99 -4.69
N LEU A 3 -15.31 8.67 -4.70
CA LEU A 3 -14.10 7.93 -4.26
C LEU A 3 -12.99 7.90 -5.32
N ALA A 4 -13.32 7.86 -6.60
CA ALA A 4 -12.34 7.86 -7.68
C ALA A 4 -11.54 9.17 -7.80
N SER A 5 -12.15 10.31 -7.41
CA SER A 5 -11.47 11.61 -7.42
C SER A 5 -10.42 11.73 -6.30
N TYR A 6 -10.61 11.06 -5.16
CA TYR A 6 -9.68 11.09 -4.02
C TYR A 6 -8.37 10.35 -4.31
N ILE A 7 -8.44 9.18 -4.97
CA ILE A 7 -7.26 8.37 -5.33
C ILE A 7 -6.44 9.07 -6.41
N TRP A 8 -7.11 9.68 -7.39
CA TRP A 8 -6.45 10.41 -8.48
C TRP A 8 -5.74 11.68 -7.99
N PHE A 9 -6.28 12.31 -6.97
CA PHE A 9 -5.74 13.49 -6.32
C PHE A 9 -4.48 13.19 -5.50
N SER A 10 -4.48 12.09 -4.76
CA SER A 10 -3.36 11.67 -3.92
C SER A 10 -2.07 11.43 -4.73
N SER A 11 -2.16 10.90 -5.95
CA SER A 11 -0.99 10.55 -6.75
C SER A 11 -0.29 11.75 -7.43
N ARG A 12 -1.02 12.79 -7.81
CA ARG A 12 -0.43 13.97 -8.49
C ARG A 12 0.07 15.06 -7.54
N PHE A 13 -0.54 15.21 -6.37
CA PHE A 13 -0.18 16.23 -5.37
C PHE A 13 0.54 15.65 -4.15
N GLY A 14 0.81 14.34 -4.14
CA GLY A 14 1.27 13.60 -2.98
C GLY A 14 2.58 14.06 -2.36
N ARG A 15 3.41 14.82 -3.08
CA ARG A 15 4.66 15.39 -2.56
C ARG A 15 4.60 16.91 -2.39
N THR A 16 3.82 17.61 -3.21
CA THR A 16 3.77 19.09 -3.23
C THR A 16 3.03 19.63 -2.02
N VAL A 17 1.87 19.06 -1.69
CA VAL A 17 1.06 19.53 -0.55
C VAL A 17 1.78 19.35 0.79
N PRO A 18 2.34 18.15 1.11
CA PRO A 18 3.18 17.99 2.30
C PRO A 18 4.37 18.95 2.34
N GLY A 19 5.00 19.24 1.19
CA GLY A 19 6.10 20.21 1.11
C GLY A 19 5.66 21.62 1.53
N VAL A 20 4.56 22.13 0.98
CA VAL A 20 3.99 23.44 1.35
C VAL A 20 3.63 23.48 2.84
N ILE A 21 2.94 22.46 3.32
CA ILE A 21 2.55 22.40 4.74
C ILE A 21 3.78 22.29 5.64
N GLY A 22 4.80 21.52 5.24
CA GLY A 22 6.06 21.41 5.98
C GLY A 22 6.78 22.76 6.12
N CYS A 23 6.83 23.57 5.05
CA CYS A 23 7.39 24.92 5.12
C CYS A 23 6.57 25.83 6.08
N LEU A 24 5.26 25.75 6.05
CA LEU A 24 4.40 26.51 6.97
C LEU A 24 4.59 26.05 8.43
N GLN A 25 4.72 24.74 8.67
CA GLN A 25 5.03 24.21 10.01
C GLN A 25 6.39 24.68 10.51
N ALA A 26 7.42 24.69 9.65
CA ALA A 26 8.73 25.22 9.99
C ALA A 26 8.69 26.71 10.39
N LEU A 27 7.91 27.51 9.67
CA LEU A 27 7.68 28.91 10.04
C LEU A 27 7.04 29.06 11.41
N GLU A 28 6.04 28.24 11.72
CA GLU A 28 5.41 28.26 13.06
C GLU A 28 6.40 27.84 14.16
N ALA A 29 7.23 26.83 13.92
CA ALA A 29 8.27 26.41 14.84
C ALA A 29 9.31 27.53 15.10
N ILE A 30 9.72 28.24 14.04
CA ILE A 30 10.64 29.40 14.19
C ILE A 30 9.99 30.50 15.03
N LYS A 31 8.72 30.84 14.80
CA LYS A 31 8.01 31.83 15.62
C LYS A 31 7.98 31.46 17.10
N VAL A 32 7.74 30.16 17.40
CA VAL A 32 7.75 29.67 18.78
C VAL A 32 9.15 29.76 19.39
N ALA A 33 10.17 29.33 18.65
CA ALA A 33 11.55 29.29 19.14
C ALA A 33 12.17 30.69 19.34
N THR A 34 11.82 31.64 18.47
CA THR A 34 12.40 32.99 18.49
C THR A 34 11.52 34.02 19.21
N ALA A 35 10.32 33.66 19.59
CA ALA A 35 9.29 34.57 20.10
C ALA A 35 8.95 35.76 19.15
N VAL A 36 9.24 35.60 17.84
CA VAL A 36 8.96 36.62 16.82
C VAL A 36 7.62 36.34 16.15
N GLY A 37 6.73 37.33 16.09
CA GLY A 37 5.40 37.18 15.50
C GLY A 37 4.39 36.45 16.41
N LYS A 38 3.27 36.03 15.83
CA LYS A 38 2.19 35.34 16.56
C LYS A 38 2.01 33.94 16.01
N PRO A 39 2.43 32.89 16.74
CA PRO A 39 2.22 31.51 16.30
C PRO A 39 0.73 31.14 16.28
N LEU A 40 0.38 30.10 15.54
CA LEU A 40 -0.99 29.60 15.38
C LEU A 40 -1.53 28.84 16.61
N CYS A 41 -1.15 29.26 17.82
CA CYS A 41 -1.65 28.63 19.04
C CYS A 41 -3.19 28.70 19.13
N GLY A 42 -3.84 27.54 19.35
CA GLY A 42 -5.30 27.45 19.41
C GLY A 42 -6.03 27.70 18.09
N ARG A 43 -5.29 27.65 16.99
CA ARG A 43 -5.80 27.81 15.63
C ARG A 43 -5.21 26.74 14.71
N MET A 44 -5.95 26.37 13.69
CA MET A 44 -5.52 25.40 12.66
C MET A 44 -5.57 26.08 11.29
N LEU A 45 -4.50 25.96 10.53
CA LEU A 45 -4.47 26.34 9.13
C LEU A 45 -4.95 25.15 8.29
N HIS A 46 -5.98 25.36 7.52
CA HIS A 46 -6.50 24.42 6.54
C HIS A 46 -6.15 24.93 5.14
N PHE A 47 -5.43 24.11 4.37
CA PHE A 47 -5.04 24.40 2.99
C PHE A 47 -5.76 23.46 2.04
N ASP A 48 -6.56 24.03 1.15
CA ASP A 48 -7.17 23.31 0.04
C ASP A 48 -6.30 23.50 -1.21
N ALA A 49 -5.61 22.45 -1.58
CA ALA A 49 -4.67 22.49 -2.70
C ALA A 49 -5.35 22.56 -4.07
N LEU A 50 -6.63 22.19 -4.19
CA LEU A 50 -7.37 22.28 -5.44
C LEU A 50 -7.72 23.73 -5.80
N SER A 51 -8.21 24.45 -4.84
CA SER A 51 -8.61 25.85 -5.00
C SER A 51 -7.50 26.83 -4.59
N SER A 52 -6.36 26.33 -4.10
CA SER A 52 -5.29 27.13 -3.45
C SER A 52 -5.82 28.03 -2.32
N HIS A 53 -6.90 27.63 -1.69
CA HIS A 53 -7.54 28.40 -0.65
C HIS A 53 -7.02 28.03 0.73
N THR A 54 -6.70 29.05 1.52
CA THR A 54 -6.23 28.88 2.91
C THR A 54 -7.25 29.45 3.88
N ARG A 55 -7.58 28.67 4.91
CA ARG A 55 -8.46 29.10 6.01
C ARG A 55 -7.75 28.91 7.33
N ILE A 56 -7.98 29.84 8.25
CA ILE A 56 -7.56 29.70 9.63
C ILE A 56 -8.82 29.53 10.48
N VAL A 57 -8.93 28.39 11.14
CA VAL A 57 -10.04 28.06 12.02
C VAL A 57 -9.58 28.03 13.47
N LYS A 58 -10.42 28.48 14.37
CA LYS A 58 -10.17 28.43 15.83
C LYS A 58 -10.38 27.00 16.31
N ILE A 59 -9.41 26.45 17.04
CA ILE A 59 -9.56 25.18 17.71
C ILE A 59 -10.24 25.42 19.06
N SER A 60 -11.27 24.65 19.35
CA SER A 60 -11.90 24.67 20.66
C SER A 60 -10.91 24.30 21.75
N ARG A 61 -11.06 24.86 22.94
CA ARG A 61 -10.29 24.41 24.11
C ARG A 61 -10.69 22.99 24.47
N SER A 62 -9.83 22.30 25.25
CA SER A 62 -10.16 20.98 25.80
C SER A 62 -11.50 21.07 26.55
N SER A 63 -12.33 20.03 26.41
CA SER A 63 -13.54 19.92 27.22
C SER A 63 -13.16 19.72 28.69
N PRO A 64 -13.75 20.45 29.65
CA PRO A 64 -13.51 20.21 31.07
C PRO A 64 -13.76 18.74 31.48
N THR A 65 -14.67 18.07 30.80
CA THR A 65 -15.04 16.67 31.04
C THR A 65 -14.23 15.65 30.23
N CYS A 66 -13.19 16.09 29.52
CA CYS A 66 -12.36 15.18 28.74
C CYS A 66 -11.60 14.22 29.67
N LYS A 67 -11.75 12.93 29.44
CA LYS A 67 -11.08 11.90 30.26
C LYS A 67 -9.55 11.92 30.14
N VAL A 68 -9.00 12.52 29.05
CA VAL A 68 -7.56 12.56 28.76
C VAL A 68 -6.93 13.89 29.19
N CYS A 69 -7.57 15.03 28.88
CA CYS A 69 -7.00 16.36 29.06
C CYS A 69 -7.96 17.37 29.70
N GLY A 70 -9.05 16.92 30.32
CA GLY A 70 -9.96 17.75 31.08
C GLY A 70 -9.44 18.10 32.45
N GLU A 71 -10.29 18.70 33.29
CA GLU A 71 -9.92 19.13 34.64
C GLU A 71 -9.59 17.97 35.58
N ASN A 72 -10.27 16.83 35.39
CA ASN A 72 -10.02 15.60 36.15
C ASN A 72 -9.74 14.43 35.19
N PRO A 73 -8.53 14.32 34.63
CA PRO A 73 -8.18 13.24 33.73
C PRO A 73 -8.15 11.90 34.45
N VAL A 74 -8.86 10.93 33.93
CA VAL A 74 -8.95 9.56 34.48
C VAL A 74 -8.31 8.53 33.57
N PHE A 75 -7.81 8.93 32.40
CA PHE A 75 -7.20 8.04 31.41
C PHE A 75 -5.76 7.72 31.79
N THR A 76 -5.48 6.45 32.08
CA THR A 76 -4.18 5.97 32.54
C THR A 76 -3.29 5.50 31.38
N LYS A 77 -2.03 5.15 31.69
CA LYS A 77 -1.14 4.53 30.70
C LYS A 77 -1.64 3.12 30.28
N GLU A 78 -2.23 2.38 31.21
CA GLU A 78 -2.85 1.08 30.93
C GLU A 78 -4.04 1.24 29.98
N ASP A 79 -4.88 2.24 30.20
CA ASP A 79 -6.00 2.53 29.30
C ASP A 79 -5.50 2.87 27.89
N PHE A 80 -4.40 3.61 27.78
CA PHE A 80 -3.80 3.94 26.48
C PHE A 80 -3.29 2.71 25.73
N VAL A 81 -2.65 1.77 26.42
CA VAL A 81 -2.13 0.52 25.83
C VAL A 81 -3.26 -0.40 25.40
N ASN A 82 -4.34 -0.46 26.19
CA ASN A 82 -5.47 -1.35 25.95
C ASN A 82 -6.63 -0.69 25.20
N PHE A 83 -6.45 0.58 24.77
CA PHE A 83 -7.51 1.33 24.11
C PHE A 83 -7.91 0.69 22.77
N ASP A 84 -9.20 0.48 22.56
CA ASP A 84 -9.73 -0.06 21.31
C ASP A 84 -9.79 1.03 20.23
N TYR A 85 -8.64 1.22 19.56
CA TYR A 85 -8.52 2.19 18.47
C TYR A 85 -9.35 1.79 17.24
N GLU A 86 -9.62 0.51 17.02
CA GLU A 86 -10.41 0.04 15.88
C GLU A 86 -11.86 0.48 16.01
N SER A 87 -12.46 0.26 17.17
CA SER A 87 -13.81 0.76 17.46
C SER A 87 -13.88 2.28 17.45
N PHE A 88 -12.86 2.96 18.00
CA PHE A 88 -12.82 4.42 18.07
C PHE A 88 -12.75 5.06 16.68
N THR A 89 -11.93 4.53 15.79
CA THR A 89 -11.74 5.08 14.43
C THR A 89 -12.75 4.54 13.43
N GLN A 90 -13.55 3.53 13.80
CA GLN A 90 -14.43 2.77 12.91
C GLN A 90 -13.68 2.25 11.66
N SER A 91 -12.39 2.10 11.79
CA SER A 91 -11.51 1.58 10.75
C SER A 91 -10.73 0.42 11.33
N PRO A 92 -10.67 -0.74 10.65
CA PRO A 92 -9.78 -1.79 11.07
C PRO A 92 -8.38 -1.19 11.11
N MET A 93 -7.81 -1.09 12.31
CA MET A 93 -6.40 -0.78 12.41
C MET A 93 -5.66 -1.86 11.66
N SER A 94 -4.99 -1.47 10.59
CA SER A 94 -3.86 -2.24 10.11
C SER A 94 -2.91 -2.35 11.31
N LYS A 95 -3.18 -3.32 12.19
CA LYS A 95 -2.33 -3.62 13.35
C LYS A 95 -0.98 -3.87 12.76
N ASN A 96 -0.12 -2.93 12.99
CA ASN A 96 1.31 -3.02 12.77
C ASN A 96 1.67 -3.93 11.63
N SER A 97 2.46 -3.55 10.77
CA SER A 97 3.24 -4.27 9.79
C SER A 97 3.47 -5.80 9.96
N THR A 98 2.94 -6.45 10.96
CA THR A 98 2.49 -7.84 10.99
C THR A 98 1.04 -7.87 10.52
N THR A 99 0.78 -7.42 9.28
CA THR A 99 -0.43 -7.82 8.58
C THR A 99 -0.51 -9.33 8.74
N ARG A 100 -1.57 -9.82 9.43
CA ARG A 100 -1.86 -11.26 9.43
C ARG A 100 -1.73 -11.70 7.98
N SER A 101 -0.78 -12.57 7.74
CA SER A 101 -0.64 -13.21 6.43
C SER A 101 -2.01 -13.79 6.12
N LEU A 102 -2.66 -13.28 5.09
CA LEU A 102 -3.90 -13.87 4.61
C LEU A 102 -3.58 -15.32 4.24
N ASN A 103 -4.47 -16.22 4.52
CA ASN A 103 -4.32 -17.64 4.20
C ASN A 103 -5.51 -18.07 3.34
N LEU A 104 -5.61 -17.42 2.17
CA LEU A 104 -6.71 -17.62 1.22
C LEU A 104 -6.44 -18.76 0.24
N LEU A 105 -5.16 -19.10 0.04
CA LEU A 105 -4.74 -20.06 -0.97
C LEU A 105 -4.22 -21.35 -0.33
N PRO A 106 -4.48 -22.52 -0.94
CA PRO A 106 -3.82 -23.74 -0.55
C PRO A 106 -2.31 -23.68 -0.83
N GLU A 107 -1.51 -24.49 -0.12
CA GLU A 107 -0.05 -24.46 -0.24
C GLU A 107 0.46 -24.67 -1.68
N ASN A 108 -0.20 -25.50 -2.46
CA ASN A 108 0.14 -25.75 -3.87
C ASN A 108 -0.12 -24.56 -4.81
N ALA A 109 -0.75 -23.51 -4.31
CA ALA A 109 -0.97 -22.26 -5.02
C ALA A 109 -0.03 -21.14 -4.53
N ARG A 110 0.92 -21.47 -3.69
CA ARG A 110 1.88 -20.54 -3.12
C ARG A 110 3.31 -21.00 -3.39
N VAL A 111 4.18 -20.08 -3.74
CA VAL A 111 5.59 -20.33 -4.03
C VAL A 111 6.44 -19.45 -3.12
N SER A 112 7.43 -20.03 -2.45
CA SER A 112 8.37 -19.23 -1.65
C SER A 112 9.22 -18.32 -2.55
N CYS A 113 9.74 -17.21 -1.99
CA CYS A 113 10.65 -16.34 -2.73
C CYS A 113 11.88 -17.10 -3.25
N ARG A 114 12.41 -18.03 -2.47
CA ARG A 114 13.57 -18.85 -2.86
C ARG A 114 13.25 -19.81 -4.01
N ASP A 115 12.07 -20.43 -3.99
CA ASP A 115 11.67 -21.33 -5.08
C ASP A 115 11.31 -20.56 -6.34
N TYR A 116 10.70 -19.37 -6.20
CA TYR A 116 10.50 -18.48 -7.33
C TYR A 116 11.84 -17.99 -7.92
N LYS A 117 12.86 -17.74 -7.11
CA LYS A 117 14.23 -17.46 -7.59
C LYS A 117 14.77 -18.60 -8.47
N LYS A 118 14.57 -19.86 -8.07
CA LYS A 118 14.97 -21.01 -8.90
C LYS A 118 14.23 -21.05 -10.26
N VAL A 119 12.95 -20.61 -10.28
CA VAL A 119 12.20 -20.49 -11.54
C VAL A 119 12.84 -19.43 -12.44
N LEU A 120 13.18 -18.26 -11.89
CA LEU A 120 13.87 -17.20 -12.63
C LEU A 120 15.22 -17.69 -13.17
N ASP A 121 16.05 -18.30 -12.33
CA ASP A 121 17.39 -18.78 -12.70
C ASP A 121 17.35 -19.90 -13.74
N SER A 122 16.27 -20.69 -13.76
CA SER A 122 16.09 -21.73 -14.78
C SER A 122 15.73 -21.20 -16.16
N GLY A 123 15.46 -19.91 -16.31
CA GLY A 123 15.03 -19.30 -17.56
C GLY A 123 13.69 -19.82 -18.10
N ARG A 124 12.92 -20.57 -17.32
CA ARG A 124 11.64 -21.14 -17.76
C ARG A 124 10.65 -20.04 -18.10
N PRO A 125 10.04 -20.04 -19.29
CA PRO A 125 9.04 -19.06 -19.66
C PRO A 125 7.84 -19.09 -18.70
N HIS A 126 7.48 -17.95 -18.13
CA HIS A 126 6.36 -17.76 -17.23
C HIS A 126 5.93 -16.29 -17.29
N LEU A 127 4.75 -16.00 -16.76
CA LEU A 127 4.26 -14.63 -16.61
C LEU A 127 4.40 -14.20 -15.15
N LEU A 128 5.02 -13.07 -14.89
CA LEU A 128 5.05 -12.43 -13.58
C LEU A 128 4.14 -11.20 -13.59
N VAL A 129 3.15 -11.20 -12.71
CA VAL A 129 2.18 -10.11 -12.55
C VAL A 129 2.41 -9.41 -11.21
N ASP A 130 2.74 -8.13 -11.26
CA ASP A 130 2.85 -7.28 -10.08
C ASP A 130 1.52 -6.53 -9.89
N VAL A 131 0.83 -6.83 -8.80
CA VAL A 131 -0.50 -6.27 -8.52
C VAL A 131 -0.47 -5.03 -7.63
N ARG A 132 0.71 -4.47 -7.38
CA ARG A 132 0.84 -3.21 -6.67
C ARG A 132 0.33 -2.04 -7.50
N PRO A 133 -0.03 -0.92 -6.85
CA PRO A 133 -0.31 0.33 -7.55
C PRO A 133 0.84 0.73 -8.48
N SER A 134 0.52 1.34 -9.62
CA SER A 134 1.50 1.66 -10.68
C SER A 134 2.65 2.55 -10.21
N HIS A 135 2.41 3.47 -9.27
CA HIS A 135 3.47 4.30 -8.70
C HIS A 135 4.48 3.49 -7.87
N HIS A 136 4.06 2.40 -7.24
CA HIS A 136 4.96 1.48 -6.55
C HIS A 136 5.82 0.68 -7.54
N PHE A 137 5.21 0.23 -8.61
CA PHE A 137 5.90 -0.46 -9.70
C PHE A 137 6.98 0.41 -10.35
N GLN A 138 6.71 1.71 -10.51
CA GLN A 138 7.66 2.68 -11.06
C GLN A 138 8.87 2.96 -10.15
N ILE A 139 8.74 2.76 -8.83
CA ILE A 139 9.85 2.94 -7.89
C ILE A 139 10.81 1.76 -7.99
N ALA A 140 10.29 0.55 -7.94
CA ALA A 140 11.06 -0.67 -8.07
C ALA A 140 10.18 -1.80 -8.59
N SER A 141 10.66 -2.56 -9.56
CA SER A 141 9.98 -3.72 -10.15
C SER A 141 10.96 -4.79 -10.56
N MET A 142 10.50 -6.02 -10.69
CA MET A 142 11.31 -7.11 -11.24
C MET A 142 11.33 -7.03 -12.76
N ALA A 143 12.46 -7.43 -13.35
CA ALA A 143 12.59 -7.52 -14.80
C ALA A 143 11.49 -8.42 -15.41
N HIS A 144 10.96 -8.01 -16.55
CA HIS A 144 9.92 -8.72 -17.30
C HIS A 144 8.58 -8.91 -16.55
N SER A 145 8.37 -8.24 -15.41
CA SER A 145 7.05 -8.23 -14.75
C SER A 145 6.07 -7.28 -15.44
N ILE A 146 4.80 -7.67 -15.47
CA ILE A 146 3.70 -6.85 -15.97
C ILE A 146 2.97 -6.26 -14.77
N ASN A 147 2.84 -4.93 -14.74
CA ASN A 147 2.06 -4.28 -13.70
C ASN A 147 0.57 -4.26 -14.05
N VAL A 148 -0.21 -4.92 -13.23
CA VAL A 148 -1.68 -4.88 -13.27
C VAL A 148 -2.16 -4.66 -11.84
N PRO A 149 -2.42 -3.42 -11.43
CA PRO A 149 -2.94 -3.14 -10.08
C PRO A 149 -4.16 -3.99 -9.76
N LEU A 150 -4.25 -4.50 -8.52
CA LEU A 150 -5.33 -5.38 -8.08
C LEU A 150 -6.73 -4.79 -8.41
N SER A 151 -6.90 -3.48 -8.25
CA SER A 151 -8.15 -2.77 -8.58
C SER A 151 -8.55 -2.78 -10.05
N LEU A 152 -7.62 -3.12 -10.94
CA LEU A 152 -7.83 -3.18 -12.40
C LEU A 152 -7.69 -4.60 -12.95
N LEU A 153 -7.50 -5.59 -12.08
CA LEU A 153 -7.15 -6.95 -12.48
C LEU A 153 -8.22 -7.58 -13.37
N GLU A 154 -9.49 -7.46 -12.99
CA GLU A 154 -10.62 -8.01 -13.77
C GLU A 154 -10.73 -7.35 -15.15
N GLU A 155 -10.56 -6.04 -15.23
CA GLU A 155 -10.57 -5.30 -16.50
C GLU A 155 -9.43 -5.73 -17.42
N LYS A 156 -8.27 -6.09 -16.86
CA LYS A 156 -7.04 -6.44 -17.60
C LYS A 156 -6.89 -7.93 -17.87
N LEU A 157 -7.87 -8.77 -17.53
CA LEU A 157 -7.83 -10.22 -17.84
C LEU A 157 -7.58 -10.53 -19.33
N PRO A 158 -8.18 -9.82 -20.30
CA PRO A 158 -7.87 -10.06 -21.72
C PRO A 158 -6.39 -9.85 -22.03
N LEU A 159 -5.79 -8.77 -21.55
CA LEU A 159 -4.36 -8.48 -21.71
C LEU A 159 -3.48 -9.63 -21.14
N LEU A 160 -3.82 -10.10 -19.95
CA LEU A 160 -3.07 -11.20 -19.31
C LEU A 160 -3.22 -12.51 -20.09
N ARG A 161 -4.38 -12.78 -20.68
CA ARG A 161 -4.58 -13.96 -21.55
C ARG A 161 -3.70 -13.91 -22.79
N ASP A 162 -3.62 -12.75 -23.44
CA ASP A 162 -2.80 -12.57 -24.64
C ASP A 162 -1.31 -12.69 -24.29
N SER A 163 -0.86 -12.07 -23.19
CA SER A 163 0.51 -12.21 -22.69
C SER A 163 0.85 -13.68 -22.33
N ALA A 164 -0.08 -14.40 -21.70
CA ALA A 164 0.11 -15.80 -21.35
C ALA A 164 0.19 -16.69 -22.62
N ARG A 165 -0.58 -16.40 -23.66
CA ARG A 165 -0.50 -17.09 -24.96
C ARG A 165 0.86 -16.85 -25.64
N GLU A 166 1.33 -15.62 -25.63
CA GLU A 166 2.64 -15.27 -26.18
C GLU A 166 3.77 -16.02 -25.46
N VAL A 167 3.73 -16.09 -24.13
CA VAL A 167 4.71 -16.87 -23.36
C VAL A 167 4.58 -18.36 -23.64
N SER A 168 3.36 -18.90 -23.79
CA SER A 168 3.12 -20.31 -24.10
C SER A 168 3.65 -20.69 -25.48
N SER A 169 3.55 -19.83 -26.48
CA SER A 169 4.07 -20.08 -27.83
C SER A 169 5.58 -20.27 -27.88
N ARG A 170 6.31 -19.79 -26.89
CA ARG A 170 7.76 -19.95 -26.74
C ARG A 170 8.16 -21.24 -26.02
N ARG A 171 7.18 -22.08 -25.64
CA ARG A 171 7.41 -23.36 -24.92
C ARG A 171 7.14 -24.54 -25.82
N ASP A 172 8.09 -25.45 -25.90
CA ASP A 172 7.91 -26.71 -26.61
C ASP A 172 6.77 -27.55 -26.01
N GLY A 173 5.60 -27.55 -26.66
CA GLY A 173 4.52 -28.52 -26.45
C GLY A 173 3.73 -28.42 -25.14
N ARG A 174 3.95 -27.45 -24.26
CA ARG A 174 3.15 -27.29 -23.01
C ARG A 174 2.03 -26.28 -23.17
N GLN A 175 0.80 -26.75 -22.97
CA GLN A 175 -0.44 -26.04 -23.24
C GLN A 175 -0.74 -24.84 -22.28
N HIS A 176 -0.05 -24.72 -21.14
CA HIS A 176 -0.38 -23.74 -20.11
C HIS A 176 0.83 -22.94 -19.62
N CYS A 177 0.67 -21.60 -19.58
CA CYS A 177 1.65 -20.69 -19.03
C CYS A 177 1.51 -20.63 -17.50
N PRO A 178 2.57 -20.87 -16.70
CA PRO A 178 2.55 -20.56 -15.28
C PRO A 178 2.48 -19.04 -15.08
N VAL A 179 1.61 -18.62 -14.17
CA VAL A 179 1.45 -17.21 -13.81
C VAL A 179 1.84 -17.05 -12.35
N TYR A 180 2.83 -16.23 -12.09
CA TYR A 180 3.22 -15.87 -10.74
C TYR A 180 2.73 -14.47 -10.43
N VAL A 181 2.18 -14.28 -9.25
CA VAL A 181 1.62 -12.99 -8.81
C VAL A 181 2.40 -12.51 -7.60
N ILE A 182 2.83 -11.26 -7.63
CA ILE A 182 3.57 -10.65 -6.54
C ILE A 182 2.93 -9.34 -6.12
N CYS A 183 2.96 -9.06 -4.83
CA CYS A 183 2.59 -7.76 -4.25
C CYS A 183 3.64 -7.36 -3.19
N ARG A 184 3.35 -6.36 -2.39
CA ARG A 184 4.30 -5.92 -1.36
C ARG A 184 4.54 -6.97 -0.27
N ARG A 185 3.47 -7.57 0.30
CA ARG A 185 3.50 -8.42 1.52
C ARG A 185 2.92 -9.82 1.33
N GLY A 186 2.44 -10.18 0.15
CA GLY A 186 1.84 -11.48 -0.11
C GLY A 186 0.36 -11.59 0.33
N ASN A 187 -0.38 -10.49 0.48
CA ASN A 187 -1.81 -10.49 0.76
C ASN A 187 -2.61 -10.22 -0.52
N ASP A 188 -2.38 -9.09 -1.18
CA ASP A 188 -3.07 -8.72 -2.42
C ASP A 188 -2.81 -9.74 -3.54
N SER A 189 -1.62 -10.35 -3.57
CA SER A 189 -1.29 -11.42 -4.52
C SER A 189 -2.15 -12.66 -4.34
N GLN A 190 -2.55 -13.01 -3.11
CA GLN A 190 -3.45 -14.12 -2.88
C GLN A 190 -4.85 -13.83 -3.42
N VAL A 191 -5.39 -12.63 -3.16
CA VAL A 191 -6.67 -12.19 -3.72
C VAL A 191 -6.62 -12.22 -5.25
N ALA A 192 -5.55 -11.70 -5.83
CA ALA A 192 -5.35 -11.70 -7.28
C ALA A 192 -5.29 -13.12 -7.86
N VAL A 193 -4.62 -14.06 -7.19
CA VAL A 193 -4.57 -15.47 -7.62
C VAL A 193 -5.95 -16.12 -7.58
N GLN A 194 -6.78 -15.83 -6.57
CA GLN A 194 -8.18 -16.32 -6.57
C GLN A 194 -8.94 -15.83 -7.80
N ILE A 195 -8.93 -14.51 -8.05
CA ILE A 195 -9.59 -13.92 -9.22
C ILE A 195 -9.07 -14.55 -10.52
N LEU A 196 -7.76 -14.71 -10.65
CA LEU A 196 -7.15 -15.31 -11.84
C LEU A 196 -7.59 -16.76 -12.04
N ARG A 197 -7.61 -17.57 -10.99
CA ARG A 197 -8.04 -18.99 -11.07
C ARG A 197 -9.51 -19.12 -11.42
N GLU A 198 -10.37 -18.30 -10.85
CA GLU A 198 -11.80 -18.23 -11.18
C GLU A 198 -12.02 -17.84 -12.65
N ASN A 199 -11.07 -17.10 -13.25
CA ASN A 199 -11.10 -16.66 -14.64
C ASN A 199 -10.25 -17.53 -15.58
N GLY A 200 -9.91 -18.77 -15.19
CA GLY A 200 -9.29 -19.79 -16.05
C GLY A 200 -7.77 -19.84 -16.04
N PHE A 201 -7.07 -19.05 -15.22
CA PHE A 201 -5.63 -19.16 -15.02
C PHE A 201 -5.30 -20.21 -13.95
N LEU A 202 -5.56 -21.46 -14.25
CA LEU A 202 -5.49 -22.57 -13.30
C LEU A 202 -4.11 -22.76 -12.65
N TYR A 203 -3.04 -22.33 -13.32
CA TYR A 203 -1.65 -22.41 -12.84
C TYR A 203 -1.14 -21.08 -12.28
N ALA A 204 -2.05 -20.21 -11.81
CA ALA A 204 -1.67 -19.02 -11.08
C ALA A 204 -1.26 -19.37 -9.65
N SER A 205 -0.14 -18.79 -9.19
CA SER A 205 0.40 -18.94 -7.84
C SER A 205 0.91 -17.61 -7.31
N ASP A 206 0.78 -17.35 -6.01
CA ASP A 206 1.35 -16.16 -5.39
C ASP A 206 2.80 -16.41 -4.94
N VAL A 207 3.61 -15.34 -4.99
CA VAL A 207 4.93 -15.32 -4.36
C VAL A 207 4.75 -14.94 -2.90
N ALA A 208 4.91 -15.92 -2.02
CA ALA A 208 4.61 -15.79 -0.59
C ALA A 208 5.47 -14.70 0.07
N GLY A 209 4.83 -13.82 0.83
CA GLY A 209 5.49 -12.69 1.49
C GLY A 209 5.84 -11.53 0.57
N GLY A 210 5.67 -11.66 -0.74
CA GLY A 210 5.85 -10.60 -1.72
C GLY A 210 7.25 -9.97 -1.73
N PHE A 211 7.34 -8.71 -2.08
CA PHE A 211 8.64 -8.02 -2.15
C PHE A 211 9.33 -7.85 -0.80
N GLU A 212 8.60 -7.80 0.32
CA GLU A 212 9.22 -7.74 1.65
C GLU A 212 10.01 -9.01 1.96
N SER A 213 9.46 -10.20 1.66
CA SER A 213 10.21 -11.46 1.79
C SER A 213 11.28 -11.60 0.71
N TRP A 214 11.02 -11.15 -0.52
CA TRP A 214 12.01 -11.16 -1.59
C TRP A 214 13.27 -10.38 -1.20
N ALA A 215 13.13 -9.15 -0.73
CA ALA A 215 14.26 -8.34 -0.28
C ALA A 215 15.00 -8.96 0.92
N LYS A 216 14.27 -9.61 1.83
CA LYS A 216 14.87 -10.21 3.00
C LYS A 216 15.62 -11.52 2.70
N GLU A 217 15.09 -12.33 1.78
CA GLU A 217 15.54 -13.72 1.59
C GLU A 217 16.36 -13.95 0.33
N VAL A 218 16.21 -13.10 -0.69
CA VAL A 218 16.76 -13.32 -2.04
C VAL A 218 17.62 -12.17 -2.50
N ASP A 219 17.13 -10.93 -2.43
CA ASP A 219 17.83 -9.76 -2.96
C ASP A 219 17.76 -8.59 -1.97
N PRO A 220 18.72 -8.50 -1.04
CA PRO A 220 18.77 -7.40 -0.07
C PRO A 220 18.94 -6.00 -0.68
N SER A 221 19.32 -5.92 -1.96
CA SER A 221 19.45 -4.64 -2.68
C SER A 221 18.12 -4.14 -3.26
N PHE A 222 17.07 -4.98 -3.27
CA PHE A 222 15.76 -4.60 -3.77
C PHE A 222 15.16 -3.48 -2.92
N LEU A 223 14.80 -2.36 -3.56
CA LEU A 223 14.27 -1.18 -2.86
C LEU A 223 12.88 -1.47 -2.26
N LEU A 224 12.83 -1.43 -0.93
CA LEU A 224 11.58 -1.43 -0.16
C LEU A 224 11.20 0.01 0.21
N TYR A 225 9.92 0.33 0.12
CA TYR A 225 9.36 1.66 0.41
C TYR A 225 8.01 1.53 1.12
#